data_6f4d125442bda36f94b9a1cf9a7849c0
#
_entry.id   6f4d125442bda36f94b9a1cf9a7849c0
#
_cell.length_a   1.000
_cell.length_b   1.000
_cell.length_c   1.000
_cell.angle_alpha   90.00
_cell.angle_beta   90.00
_cell.angle_gamma   90.00
#
_symmetry.space_group_name_H-M   'P 1'
#
loop_
_entity.id
_entity.type
_entity.pdbx_description
1 polymer ?
#
loop_
_entity_poly.entity_id
_entity_poly.type
_entity_poly.pdbx_seq_one_letter_code
_entity_poly.pdbx_strand_id
1 'polypeptide(L)'
;KTSILDIGSGKGVLLNMLHVFGYEKLTGIDPYIDRDVSYDNGVRIFKKDIYDLDKQYDFVMLHHAFEHIADPHKSISRLSEIVTDNGRILIRIPVVDGYAWRKYQMDWFQVDAPRHLFLYSVKSMRMLAEEHGLEIESIIYDSEYRQFTISEGYVKGISASEMSSPSMWEKYRYKRKAAQLNLSQDGDQACFILRKRSER
;
A
#
# COMPACT_ATOMS: atom_id res chain seq x y z
N LYS A 1 -6.87 23.84 -0.22
CA LYS A 1 -5.63 23.02 -0.27
C LYS A 1 -5.93 21.69 0.37
N THR A 2 -5.71 20.59 -0.35
CA THR A 2 -5.95 19.20 0.07
C THR A 2 -5.07 18.83 1.26
N SER A 3 -5.67 18.32 2.31
CA SER A 3 -4.96 17.74 3.46
C SER A 3 -4.68 16.25 3.22
N ILE A 4 -3.43 15.85 3.38
CA ILE A 4 -2.96 14.48 3.09
C ILE A 4 -2.41 13.85 4.37
N LEU A 5 -2.84 12.63 4.64
CA LEU A 5 -2.32 11.76 5.70
C LEU A 5 -1.65 10.54 5.08
N ASP A 6 -0.44 10.23 5.49
CA ASP A 6 0.29 9.00 5.16
C ASP A 6 0.41 8.13 6.42
N ILE A 7 -0.19 6.96 6.40
CA ILE A 7 -0.19 6.00 7.50
C ILE A 7 0.86 4.92 7.22
N GLY A 8 1.76 4.69 8.19
CA GLY A 8 2.96 3.88 7.98
C GLY A 8 4.02 4.65 7.18
N SER A 9 4.09 5.96 7.37
CA SER A 9 4.92 6.87 6.58
C SER A 9 6.43 6.70 6.79
N GLY A 10 6.85 5.92 7.78
CA GLY A 10 8.25 5.83 8.18
C GLY A 10 8.82 7.22 8.47
N LYS A 11 9.93 7.54 7.81
CA LYS A 11 10.56 8.88 7.91
C LYS A 11 9.96 9.92 6.96
N GLY A 12 8.82 9.66 6.31
CA GLY A 12 8.10 10.63 5.49
C GLY A 12 8.74 10.96 4.13
N VAL A 13 9.46 10.01 3.53
CA VAL A 13 10.09 10.21 2.21
C VAL A 13 9.05 10.59 1.17
N LEU A 14 7.93 9.88 1.11
CA LEU A 14 6.86 10.16 0.15
C LEU A 14 6.23 11.53 0.40
N LEU A 15 5.99 11.91 1.66
CA LEU A 15 5.45 13.22 2.00
C LEU A 15 6.40 14.36 1.58
N ASN A 16 7.71 14.20 1.78
CA ASN A 16 8.68 15.18 1.30
C ASN A 16 8.69 15.28 -0.23
N MET A 17 8.51 14.19 -0.95
CA MET A 17 8.33 14.23 -2.41
C MET A 17 7.04 14.96 -2.80
N LEU A 18 5.92 14.71 -2.13
CA LEU A 18 4.66 15.42 -2.37
C LEU A 18 4.79 16.92 -2.08
N HIS A 19 5.58 17.30 -1.06
CA HIS A 19 5.88 18.71 -0.81
C HIS A 19 6.58 19.37 -2.01
N VAL A 20 7.56 18.71 -2.62
CA VAL A 20 8.23 19.20 -3.84
C VAL A 20 7.25 19.39 -4.99
N PHE A 21 6.19 18.57 -5.07
CA PHE A 21 5.11 18.73 -6.05
C PHE A 21 4.07 19.80 -5.67
N GLY A 22 4.27 20.54 -4.58
CA GLY A 22 3.44 21.69 -4.20
C GLY A 22 2.30 21.37 -3.23
N TYR A 23 2.25 20.16 -2.65
CA TYR A 23 1.33 19.87 -1.55
C TYR A 23 1.89 20.44 -0.24
N GLU A 24 1.04 21.10 0.55
CA GLU A 24 1.51 21.82 1.75
C GLU A 24 0.97 21.23 3.06
N LYS A 25 -0.26 20.68 3.06
CA LYS A 25 -0.89 20.13 4.27
C LYS A 25 -0.60 18.63 4.37
N LEU A 26 0.63 18.29 4.75
CA LEU A 26 1.15 16.95 4.76
C LEU A 26 1.40 16.47 6.20
N THR A 27 0.79 15.35 6.56
CA THR A 27 0.95 14.71 7.87
C THR A 27 1.29 13.24 7.67
N GLY A 28 2.28 12.73 8.39
CA GLY A 28 2.57 11.30 8.47
C GLY A 28 2.34 10.78 9.88
N ILE A 29 1.95 9.52 9.98
CA ILE A 29 1.98 8.78 11.23
C ILE A 29 2.65 7.42 11.03
N ASP A 30 3.38 6.98 12.06
CA ASP A 30 3.98 5.66 12.08
C ASP A 30 4.25 5.26 13.55
N PRO A 31 3.64 4.19 14.08
CA PRO A 31 3.83 3.80 15.47
C PRO A 31 5.22 3.22 15.77
N TYR A 32 5.97 2.85 14.72
CA TYR A 32 7.26 2.15 14.85
C TYR A 32 8.48 3.06 14.73
N ILE A 33 8.31 4.35 14.45
CA ILE A 33 9.43 5.31 14.49
C ILE A 33 9.86 5.59 15.94
N ASP A 34 11.12 5.98 16.13
CA ASP A 34 11.66 6.23 17.45
C ASP A 34 10.99 7.43 18.15
N ARG A 35 10.76 8.50 17.41
CA ARG A 35 10.19 9.78 17.86
C ARG A 35 9.53 10.57 16.71
N ASP A 36 8.77 11.58 17.07
CA ASP A 36 8.24 12.54 16.11
C ASP A 36 9.35 13.19 15.30
N VAL A 37 9.07 13.43 14.01
CA VAL A 37 9.99 14.10 13.07
C VAL A 37 9.30 15.33 12.50
N SER A 38 10.00 16.46 12.52
CA SER A 38 9.57 17.70 11.88
C SER A 38 10.62 18.17 10.91
N TYR A 39 10.22 18.45 9.69
CA TYR A 39 11.08 18.96 8.62
C TYR A 39 10.88 20.48 8.47
N ASP A 40 11.93 21.20 8.07
CA ASP A 40 11.91 22.66 7.86
C ASP A 40 10.89 23.12 6.81
N ASN A 41 10.54 22.21 5.89
CA ASN A 41 9.50 22.44 4.87
C ASN A 41 8.06 22.29 5.39
N GLY A 42 7.88 22.06 6.69
CA GLY A 42 6.57 21.92 7.33
C GLY A 42 5.96 20.52 7.33
N VAL A 43 6.59 19.53 6.71
CA VAL A 43 6.17 18.12 6.80
C VAL A 43 6.39 17.62 8.24
N ARG A 44 5.38 16.96 8.79
CA ARG A 44 5.41 16.43 10.17
C ARG A 44 5.03 14.96 10.18
N ILE A 45 5.81 14.17 10.90
CA ILE A 45 5.57 12.75 11.13
C ILE A 45 5.43 12.54 12.64
N PHE A 46 4.36 11.90 13.06
CA PHE A 46 4.08 11.64 14.48
C PHE A 46 4.22 10.15 14.77
N LYS A 47 4.81 9.84 15.91
CA LYS A 47 4.79 8.48 16.49
C LYS A 47 3.40 8.21 17.08
N LYS A 48 2.45 7.86 16.21
CA LYS A 48 1.05 7.65 16.55
C LYS A 48 0.48 6.46 15.82
N ASP A 49 -0.53 5.85 16.43
CA ASP A 49 -1.42 4.91 15.76
C ASP A 49 -2.57 5.66 15.07
N ILE A 50 -3.25 5.00 14.14
CA ILE A 50 -4.44 5.53 13.45
C ILE A 50 -5.56 5.89 14.43
N TYR A 51 -5.63 5.21 15.57
CA TYR A 51 -6.65 5.41 16.61
C TYR A 51 -6.42 6.68 17.46
N ASP A 52 -5.23 7.26 17.41
CA ASP A 52 -4.85 8.48 18.14
C ASP A 52 -5.17 9.77 17.36
N LEU A 53 -5.76 9.65 16.19
CA LEU A 53 -6.08 10.80 15.33
C LEU A 53 -7.43 11.40 15.71
N ASP A 54 -7.51 12.73 15.72
CA ASP A 54 -8.70 13.52 16.05
C ASP A 54 -9.21 14.38 14.88
N LYS A 55 -8.58 14.29 13.71
CA LYS A 55 -8.84 15.10 12.52
C LYS A 55 -9.27 14.26 11.35
N GLN A 56 -9.98 14.91 10.43
CA GLN A 56 -10.27 14.35 9.11
C GLN A 56 -9.30 14.92 8.06
N TYR A 57 -9.10 14.13 7.00
CA TYR A 57 -8.20 14.42 5.89
C TYR A 57 -8.93 14.24 4.56
N ASP A 58 -8.55 15.04 3.57
CA ASP A 58 -9.11 14.93 2.23
C ASP A 58 -8.54 13.73 1.45
N PHE A 59 -7.32 13.34 1.78
CA PHE A 59 -6.66 12.18 1.19
C PHE A 59 -5.88 11.42 2.26
N VAL A 60 -6.20 10.13 2.42
CA VAL A 60 -5.53 9.22 3.35
C VAL A 60 -4.86 8.13 2.53
N MET A 61 -3.59 7.85 2.77
CA MET A 61 -2.86 6.82 2.04
C MET A 61 -2.13 5.85 2.96
N LEU A 62 -2.11 4.59 2.54
CA LEU A 62 -1.37 3.49 3.14
C LEU A 62 -0.59 2.78 2.04
N HIS A 63 0.73 2.90 2.06
CA HIS A 63 1.62 2.24 1.11
C HIS A 63 2.35 1.10 1.81
N HIS A 64 1.98 -0.14 1.50
CA HIS A 64 2.55 -1.34 2.13
C HIS A 64 2.50 -1.27 3.66
N ALA A 65 1.34 -0.88 4.19
CA ALA A 65 1.10 -0.76 5.62
C ALA A 65 -0.14 -1.57 6.06
N PHE A 66 -1.17 -1.65 5.22
CA PHE A 66 -2.44 -2.26 5.60
C PHE A 66 -2.34 -3.78 5.80
N GLU A 67 -1.47 -4.46 5.05
CA GLU A 67 -1.19 -5.90 5.19
C GLU A 67 -0.52 -6.29 6.51
N HIS A 68 0.03 -5.30 7.24
CA HIS A 68 0.67 -5.49 8.54
C HIS A 68 -0.28 -5.21 9.74
N ILE A 69 -1.49 -4.74 9.49
CA ILE A 69 -2.43 -4.36 10.55
C ILE A 69 -3.16 -5.61 11.08
N ALA A 70 -3.12 -5.79 12.40
CA ALA A 70 -3.68 -6.97 13.05
C ALA A 70 -5.22 -7.05 13.01
N ASP A 71 -5.91 -5.91 13.04
CA ASP A 71 -7.37 -5.83 12.98
C ASP A 71 -7.81 -4.97 11.77
N PRO A 72 -7.99 -5.59 10.59
CA PRO A 72 -8.37 -4.85 9.40
C PRO A 72 -9.79 -4.26 9.46
N HIS A 73 -10.75 -4.91 10.16
CA HIS A 73 -12.10 -4.38 10.30
C HIS A 73 -12.12 -3.09 11.12
N LYS A 74 -11.45 -3.09 12.26
CA LYS A 74 -11.33 -1.90 13.10
C LYS A 74 -10.61 -0.78 12.36
N SER A 75 -9.57 -1.10 11.60
CA SER A 75 -8.79 -0.10 10.88
C SER A 75 -9.54 0.50 9.70
N ILE A 76 -10.26 -0.30 8.91
CA ILE A 76 -11.05 0.23 7.80
C ILE A 76 -12.23 1.08 8.30
N SER A 77 -12.85 0.69 9.43
CA SER A 77 -13.84 1.53 10.12
C SER A 77 -13.24 2.88 10.50
N ARG A 78 -12.05 2.87 11.11
CA ARG A 78 -11.36 4.10 11.49
C ARG A 78 -10.98 4.95 10.28
N LEU A 79 -10.54 4.35 9.19
CA LEU A 79 -10.28 5.05 7.93
C LEU A 79 -11.51 5.79 7.42
N SER A 80 -12.71 5.17 7.51
CA SER A 80 -13.96 5.82 7.09
C SER A 80 -14.33 7.03 7.96
N GLU A 81 -13.92 7.06 9.22
CA GLU A 81 -14.17 8.19 10.13
C GLU A 81 -13.21 9.36 9.88
N ILE A 82 -11.93 9.08 9.60
CA ILE A 82 -10.89 10.10 9.44
C ILE A 82 -10.76 10.65 8.01
N VAL A 83 -11.43 10.06 7.03
CA VAL A 83 -11.54 10.65 5.70
C VAL A 83 -12.74 11.61 5.66
N THR A 84 -12.60 12.78 4.99
CA THR A 84 -13.73 13.69 4.75
C THR A 84 -14.77 13.05 3.82
N ASP A 85 -16.00 13.57 3.78
CA ASP A 85 -17.08 12.97 2.98
C ASP A 85 -16.77 12.93 1.48
N ASN A 86 -16.04 13.93 0.98
CA ASN A 86 -15.56 13.97 -0.41
C ASN A 86 -14.13 13.47 -0.58
N GLY A 87 -13.53 12.98 0.49
CA GLY A 87 -12.14 12.50 0.50
C GLY A 87 -11.95 11.14 -0.15
N ARG A 88 -10.70 10.74 -0.25
CA ARG A 88 -10.31 9.43 -0.80
C ARG A 88 -9.32 8.74 0.12
N ILE A 89 -9.39 7.42 0.12
CA ILE A 89 -8.43 6.56 0.79
C ILE A 89 -7.71 5.76 -0.29
N LEU A 90 -6.38 5.77 -0.26
CA LEU A 90 -5.53 4.94 -1.11
C LEU A 90 -4.93 3.82 -0.24
N ILE A 91 -5.20 2.57 -0.58
CA ILE A 91 -4.58 1.40 0.04
C ILE A 91 -3.81 0.64 -1.04
N ARG A 92 -2.47 0.64 -0.95
CA ARG A 92 -1.58 -0.06 -1.87
C ARG A 92 -0.98 -1.26 -1.17
N ILE A 93 -1.35 -2.45 -1.62
CA ILE A 93 -1.03 -3.74 -0.99
C ILE A 93 -0.77 -4.84 -2.02
N PRO A 94 -0.09 -5.92 -1.63
CA PRO A 94 -0.04 -7.16 -2.40
C PRO A 94 -1.44 -7.78 -2.57
N VAL A 95 -1.69 -8.41 -3.72
CA VAL A 95 -2.95 -9.10 -4.01
C VAL A 95 -2.72 -10.52 -4.51
N VAL A 96 -3.47 -11.49 -3.92
CA VAL A 96 -3.34 -12.92 -4.23
C VAL A 96 -4.10 -13.36 -5.48
N ASP A 97 -4.83 -12.47 -6.15
CA ASP A 97 -5.56 -12.80 -7.38
C ASP A 97 -4.65 -12.88 -8.61
N GLY A 98 -3.43 -12.30 -8.50
CA GLY A 98 -2.52 -12.07 -9.60
C GLY A 98 -1.75 -13.31 -10.08
N TYR A 99 -1.10 -13.13 -11.24
CA TYR A 99 -0.23 -14.12 -11.89
C TYR A 99 0.85 -14.66 -10.96
N ALA A 100 1.49 -13.81 -10.15
CA ALA A 100 2.60 -14.22 -9.30
C ALA A 100 2.17 -15.24 -8.24
N TRP A 101 1.04 -15.02 -7.58
CA TRP A 101 0.48 -16.00 -6.64
C TRP A 101 0.19 -17.35 -7.33
N ARG A 102 -0.49 -17.33 -8.49
CA ARG A 102 -0.80 -18.58 -9.20
C ARG A 102 0.44 -19.36 -9.65
N LYS A 103 1.52 -18.64 -9.98
CA LYS A 103 2.77 -19.22 -10.44
C LYS A 103 3.67 -19.71 -9.31
N TYR A 104 3.84 -18.91 -8.27
CA TYR A 104 4.89 -19.13 -7.26
C TYR A 104 4.35 -19.68 -5.95
N GLN A 105 3.04 -19.54 -5.69
CA GLN A 105 2.41 -20.00 -4.45
C GLN A 105 3.19 -19.53 -3.21
N MET A 106 3.64 -20.45 -2.36
CA MET A 106 4.40 -20.12 -1.13
C MET A 106 5.78 -19.51 -1.39
N ASP A 107 6.32 -19.64 -2.61
CA ASP A 107 7.55 -18.98 -3.03
C ASP A 107 7.33 -17.56 -3.58
N TRP A 108 6.11 -17.07 -3.59
CA TRP A 108 5.84 -15.68 -3.93
C TRP A 108 6.40 -14.73 -2.87
N PHE A 109 7.24 -13.77 -3.29
CA PHE A 109 8.00 -12.93 -2.36
C PHE A 109 7.11 -12.06 -1.44
N GLN A 110 5.87 -11.79 -1.83
CA GLN A 110 4.91 -11.03 -1.02
C GLN A 110 4.18 -11.89 0.03
N VAL A 111 4.45 -13.19 0.14
CA VAL A 111 3.99 -13.98 1.29
C VAL A 111 4.57 -13.41 2.58
N ASP A 112 5.87 -13.06 2.57
CA ASP A 112 6.61 -12.31 3.57
C ASP A 112 6.21 -12.56 5.04
N ALA A 113 5.95 -13.82 5.37
CA ALA A 113 5.59 -14.22 6.72
C ALA A 113 6.81 -14.09 7.68
N PRO A 114 6.62 -13.65 8.94
CA PRO A 114 5.34 -13.32 9.59
C PRO A 114 4.94 -11.82 9.50
N ARG A 115 5.59 -11.02 8.64
CA ARG A 115 5.33 -9.58 8.55
C ARG A 115 3.99 -9.25 7.94
N HIS A 116 3.62 -9.92 6.84
CA HIS A 116 2.29 -9.83 6.26
C HIS A 116 1.33 -10.70 7.06
N LEU A 117 0.45 -10.07 7.83
CA LEU A 117 -0.55 -10.77 8.63
C LEU A 117 -1.73 -11.24 7.76
N PHE A 118 -2.02 -10.51 6.69
CA PHE A 118 -3.08 -10.82 5.74
C PHE A 118 -2.59 -10.68 4.30
N LEU A 119 -3.05 -11.59 3.46
CA LEU A 119 -2.93 -11.51 2.01
C LEU A 119 -4.34 -11.29 1.44
N TYR A 120 -4.52 -10.16 0.79
CA TYR A 120 -5.83 -9.74 0.29
C TYR A 120 -6.06 -10.15 -1.16
N SER A 121 -7.29 -10.48 -1.47
CA SER A 121 -7.82 -10.53 -2.84
C SER A 121 -8.58 -9.23 -3.14
N VAL A 122 -8.82 -8.94 -4.41
CA VAL A 122 -9.72 -7.84 -4.79
C VAL A 122 -11.11 -8.04 -4.19
N LYS A 123 -11.58 -9.30 -4.15
CA LYS A 123 -12.87 -9.65 -3.57
C LYS A 123 -12.91 -9.36 -2.07
N SER A 124 -11.89 -9.78 -1.29
CA SER A 124 -11.87 -9.55 0.15
C SER A 124 -11.75 -8.06 0.50
N MET A 125 -10.96 -7.29 -0.26
CA MET A 125 -10.89 -5.84 -0.09
C MET A 125 -12.23 -5.15 -0.37
N ARG A 126 -12.96 -5.59 -1.40
CA ARG A 126 -14.30 -5.08 -1.71
C ARG A 126 -15.29 -5.36 -0.57
N MET A 127 -15.33 -6.60 -0.10
CA MET A 127 -16.21 -7.00 1.00
C MET A 127 -15.91 -6.18 2.26
N LEU A 128 -14.62 -6.06 2.63
CA LEU A 128 -14.18 -5.29 3.78
C LEU A 128 -14.56 -3.81 3.68
N ALA A 129 -14.38 -3.19 2.51
CA ALA A 129 -14.75 -1.80 2.28
C ALA A 129 -16.27 -1.59 2.40
N GLU A 130 -17.07 -2.44 1.75
CA GLU A 130 -18.52 -2.35 1.71
C GLU A 130 -19.17 -2.53 3.10
N GLU A 131 -18.63 -3.42 3.92
CA GLU A 131 -19.07 -3.65 5.29
C GLU A 131 -18.91 -2.41 6.19
N HIS A 132 -17.96 -1.54 5.87
CA HIS A 132 -17.65 -0.32 6.63
C HIS A 132 -18.06 0.99 5.93
N GLY A 133 -19.05 0.92 5.02
CA GLY A 133 -19.62 2.12 4.38
C GLY A 133 -18.71 2.77 3.34
N LEU A 134 -17.70 2.05 2.87
CA LEU A 134 -16.81 2.50 1.79
C LEU A 134 -17.12 1.73 0.49
N GLU A 135 -16.74 2.30 -0.63
CA GLU A 135 -16.75 1.63 -1.93
C GLU A 135 -15.44 1.84 -2.67
N ILE A 136 -15.05 0.84 -3.47
CA ILE A 136 -13.86 0.95 -4.33
C ILE A 136 -14.25 1.73 -5.57
N GLU A 137 -13.71 2.93 -5.73
CA GLU A 137 -13.89 3.80 -6.89
C GLU A 137 -13.03 3.34 -8.07
N SER A 138 -11.79 2.92 -7.81
CA SER A 138 -10.88 2.40 -8.83
C SER A 138 -9.81 1.48 -8.25
N ILE A 139 -9.24 0.65 -9.12
CA ILE A 139 -8.13 -0.24 -8.80
C ILE A 139 -7.06 -0.03 -9.86
N ILE A 140 -5.82 0.26 -9.42
CA ILE A 140 -4.67 0.48 -10.28
C ILE A 140 -3.62 -0.56 -9.94
N TYR A 141 -3.28 -1.43 -10.88
CA TYR A 141 -2.20 -2.39 -10.71
C TYR A 141 -0.86 -1.75 -11.04
N ASP A 142 0.11 -1.86 -10.15
CA ASP A 142 1.42 -1.23 -10.27
C ASP A 142 2.58 -2.14 -9.86
N SER A 143 2.41 -3.43 -10.11
CA SER A 143 3.42 -4.46 -9.88
C SER A 143 4.73 -4.16 -10.60
N GLU A 144 5.83 -4.55 -9.97
CA GLU A 144 7.17 -4.38 -10.50
C GLU A 144 7.81 -5.72 -10.92
N TYR A 145 8.97 -5.64 -11.55
CA TYR A 145 9.74 -6.82 -11.98
C TYR A 145 10.20 -7.71 -10.81
N ARG A 146 10.24 -7.18 -9.59
CA ARG A 146 10.65 -7.90 -8.38
C ARG A 146 9.78 -9.12 -8.09
N GLN A 147 8.49 -9.09 -8.44
CA GLN A 147 7.60 -10.25 -8.32
C GLN A 147 8.15 -11.51 -9.00
N PHE A 148 8.96 -11.34 -10.05
CA PHE A 148 9.61 -12.47 -10.73
C PHE A 148 10.97 -12.79 -10.15
N THR A 149 11.85 -11.79 -10.05
CA THR A 149 13.26 -12.04 -9.70
C THR A 149 13.42 -12.61 -8.31
N ILE A 150 12.67 -12.11 -7.33
CA ILE A 150 12.76 -12.59 -5.95
C ILE A 150 12.05 -13.93 -5.82
N SER A 151 10.84 -14.09 -6.35
CA SER A 151 10.11 -15.34 -6.27
C SER A 151 10.82 -16.48 -7.00
N GLU A 152 11.44 -16.24 -8.16
CA GLU A 152 12.25 -17.25 -8.85
C GLU A 152 13.52 -17.63 -8.09
N GLY A 153 14.06 -16.72 -7.29
CA GLY A 153 15.12 -17.03 -6.34
C GLY A 153 14.64 -17.98 -5.24
N TYR A 154 13.49 -17.70 -4.65
CA TYR A 154 12.90 -18.56 -3.60
C TYR A 154 12.59 -19.96 -4.11
N VAL A 155 12.02 -20.10 -5.31
CA VAL A 155 11.84 -21.42 -5.97
C VAL A 155 13.15 -22.22 -6.08
N LYS A 156 14.30 -21.52 -6.19
CA LYS A 156 15.63 -22.15 -6.23
C LYS A 156 16.27 -22.34 -4.86
N GLY A 157 15.56 -22.00 -3.77
CA GLY A 157 16.07 -22.04 -2.41
C GLY A 157 17.11 -20.97 -2.08
N ILE A 158 17.15 -19.86 -2.86
CA ILE A 158 18.08 -18.75 -2.66
C ILE A 158 17.35 -17.67 -1.85
N SER A 159 17.91 -17.28 -0.70
CA SER A 159 17.35 -16.18 0.10
C SER A 159 17.51 -14.83 -0.59
N ALA A 160 16.64 -13.86 -0.27
CA ALA A 160 16.68 -12.51 -0.88
C ALA A 160 18.04 -11.81 -0.68
N SER A 161 18.72 -12.07 0.44
CA SER A 161 20.04 -11.51 0.75
C SER A 161 21.19 -12.10 -0.08
N GLU A 162 21.01 -13.30 -0.60
CA GLU A 162 22.01 -14.02 -1.40
C GLU A 162 21.79 -13.85 -2.91
N MET A 163 20.68 -13.21 -3.30
CA MET A 163 20.38 -13.02 -4.73
C MET A 163 21.31 -11.98 -5.36
N SER A 164 21.88 -12.35 -6.47
CA SER A 164 22.57 -11.40 -7.34
C SER A 164 21.56 -10.46 -8.03
N SER A 165 22.00 -9.24 -8.33
CA SER A 165 21.18 -8.32 -9.13
C SER A 165 20.87 -8.94 -10.49
N PRO A 166 19.62 -8.86 -10.97
CA PRO A 166 19.27 -9.37 -12.29
C PRO A 166 20.02 -8.63 -13.38
N SER A 167 20.35 -9.34 -14.45
CA SER A 167 20.97 -8.73 -15.64
C SER A 167 20.05 -7.64 -16.23
N MET A 168 20.62 -6.70 -16.98
CA MET A 168 19.86 -5.64 -17.64
C MET A 168 18.78 -6.19 -18.56
N TRP A 169 19.05 -7.30 -19.22
CA TRP A 169 18.11 -7.97 -20.12
C TRP A 169 16.95 -8.65 -19.37
N GLU A 170 17.23 -9.35 -18.28
CA GLU A 170 16.21 -9.94 -17.41
C GLU A 170 15.32 -8.86 -16.80
N LYS A 171 15.92 -7.78 -16.29
CA LYS A 171 15.20 -6.64 -15.76
C LYS A 171 14.27 -6.01 -16.79
N TYR A 172 14.74 -5.83 -18.03
CA TYR A 172 13.93 -5.31 -19.13
C TYR A 172 12.76 -6.25 -19.46
N ARG A 173 13.03 -7.54 -19.61
CA ARG A 173 12.02 -8.57 -19.89
C ARG A 173 10.94 -8.61 -18.81
N TYR A 174 11.34 -8.62 -17.55
CA TYR A 174 10.39 -8.67 -16.43
C TYR A 174 9.64 -7.36 -16.22
N LYS A 175 10.24 -6.20 -16.48
CA LYS A 175 9.52 -4.93 -16.50
C LYS A 175 8.41 -4.92 -17.55
N ARG A 176 8.70 -5.37 -18.76
CA ARG A 176 7.67 -5.49 -19.81
C ARG A 176 6.55 -6.44 -19.40
N LYS A 177 6.90 -7.59 -18.82
CA LYS A 177 5.91 -8.55 -18.35
C LYS A 177 5.06 -7.98 -17.21
N ALA A 178 5.65 -7.32 -16.23
CA ALA A 178 4.93 -6.64 -15.15
C ALA A 178 3.95 -5.59 -15.70
N ALA A 179 4.41 -4.75 -16.62
CA ALA A 179 3.56 -3.75 -17.27
C ALA A 179 2.37 -4.39 -18.01
N GLN A 180 2.58 -5.50 -18.71
CA GLN A 180 1.49 -6.23 -19.39
C GLN A 180 0.49 -6.79 -18.39
N LEU A 181 0.95 -7.39 -17.27
CA LEU A 181 0.09 -7.92 -16.22
C LEU A 181 -0.70 -6.80 -15.53
N ASN A 182 -0.08 -5.63 -15.30
CA ASN A 182 -0.78 -4.48 -14.75
C ASN A 182 -1.93 -4.03 -15.68
N LEU A 183 -1.69 -3.97 -16.99
CA LEU A 183 -2.72 -3.61 -17.96
C LEU A 183 -3.85 -4.63 -18.03
N SER A 184 -3.56 -5.92 -17.84
CA SER A 184 -4.56 -6.98 -17.80
C SER A 184 -5.19 -7.21 -16.43
N GLN A 185 -4.90 -6.36 -15.45
CA GLN A 185 -5.36 -6.49 -14.05
C GLN A 185 -4.97 -7.81 -13.39
N ASP A 186 -3.79 -8.32 -13.73
CA ASP A 186 -3.23 -9.59 -13.28
C ASP A 186 -1.89 -9.43 -12.53
N GLY A 187 -1.59 -8.21 -12.10
CA GLY A 187 -0.44 -7.88 -11.26
C GLY A 187 -0.56 -8.47 -9.86
N ASP A 188 0.54 -8.48 -9.13
CA ASP A 188 0.63 -8.99 -7.75
C ASP A 188 0.50 -7.89 -6.69
N GLN A 189 0.25 -6.68 -7.12
CA GLN A 189 0.11 -5.50 -6.28
C GLN A 189 -0.88 -4.53 -6.90
N ALA A 190 -1.71 -3.93 -6.06
CA ALA A 190 -2.71 -2.96 -6.51
C ALA A 190 -2.89 -1.80 -5.51
N CYS A 191 -3.19 -0.63 -6.06
CA CYS A 191 -3.69 0.53 -5.34
C CYS A 191 -5.22 0.53 -5.42
N PHE A 192 -5.88 0.41 -4.29
CA PHE A 192 -7.33 0.56 -4.15
C PHE A 192 -7.62 2.02 -3.79
N ILE A 193 -8.40 2.72 -4.61
CA ILE A 193 -8.93 4.04 -4.28
C ILE A 193 -10.34 3.84 -3.76
N LEU A 194 -10.57 4.22 -2.49
CA LEU A 194 -11.86 4.08 -1.83
C LEU A 194 -12.46 5.45 -1.54
N ARG A 195 -13.77 5.49 -1.49
CA ARG A 195 -14.54 6.66 -1.02
C ARG A 195 -15.69 6.21 -0.13
N LYS A 196 -16.27 7.15 0.61
CA LYS A 196 -17.52 6.90 1.32
C LYS A 196 -18.62 6.60 0.30
N ARG A 197 -19.43 5.60 0.65
CA ARG A 197 -20.62 5.27 -0.13
C ARG A 197 -21.65 6.40 0.02
N SER A 198 -22.14 6.93 -1.09
CA SER A 198 -23.25 7.89 -1.05
C SER A 198 -24.50 7.18 -0.52
N GLU A 199 -25.11 7.71 0.52
CA GLU A 199 -26.46 7.29 0.90
C GLU A 199 -27.40 7.55 -0.29
N ARG A 200 -28.03 6.49 -0.78
CA ARG A 200 -29.08 6.60 -1.81
C ARG A 200 -30.41 6.90 -1.16
#